data_1fab9237c7a48e65fbf1440ea5e03f3f
#
_entry.id   1fab9237c7a48e65fbf1440ea5e03f3f
#
_cell.length_a   1.000
_cell.length_b   1.000
_cell.length_c   1.000
_cell.angle_alpha   90.00
_cell.angle_beta   90.00
_cell.angle_gamma   90.00
#
_symmetry.space_group_name_H-M   'P 1'
#
loop_
_entity.id
_entity.type
_entity.pdbx_description
1 polymer ?
#
loop_
_entity_poly.entity_id
_entity_poly.type
_entity_poly.pdbx_seq_one_letter_code
_entity_poly.pdbx_strand_id
1 'polypeptide(L)'
;MKPGVKIIDICDRVEWMTAELGGRPAFPCNVDINRVAAHYTAAVTDGSTIPENSLVKVDIGVHVEGYIADTAVTVCLNPELEYYVDAAEAALEEAIRSIRVGVRASVVGAAIEQTIRGRGLKPIRNLTGHKLARYVVHAGRSIPNVGGLDTHALKEDEVYAIEPFTVPPDAAGEVRDGAPSNIYRFDKKRGVSDQSKEMLRFIQSEYRTLPFASRWVLRKFPGPEGVRAFNELLSSRSVAGYPQLVEKSNATVAQAEHTVIVKADGCEVTTR
;
A
#
# COMPACT_ATOMS: atom_id res chain seq x y z
N MET A 1 -10.17 -8.09 14.17
CA MET A 1 -9.24 -7.08 14.75
C MET A 1 -9.88 -6.48 15.99
N LYS A 2 -9.11 -6.13 17.04
CA LYS A 2 -9.64 -5.56 18.31
C LYS A 2 -8.66 -4.52 18.84
N PRO A 3 -9.11 -3.50 19.58
CA PRO A 3 -8.23 -2.60 20.33
C PRO A 3 -7.25 -3.36 21.23
N GLY A 4 -6.04 -2.82 21.41
CA GLY A 4 -4.98 -3.42 22.22
C GLY A 4 -4.16 -4.52 21.52
N VAL A 5 -4.56 -5.01 20.35
CA VAL A 5 -3.75 -5.96 19.56
C VAL A 5 -2.51 -5.23 19.03
N LYS A 6 -1.34 -5.86 19.17
CA LYS A 6 -0.10 -5.28 18.63
C LYS A 6 -0.10 -5.28 17.10
N ILE A 7 0.36 -4.19 16.52
CA ILE A 7 0.45 -4.07 15.05
C ILE A 7 1.38 -5.13 14.47
N ILE A 8 2.51 -5.41 15.14
CA ILE A 8 3.46 -6.43 14.69
C ILE A 8 2.82 -7.82 14.61
N ASP A 9 1.91 -8.16 15.53
CA ASP A 9 1.24 -9.46 15.53
C ASP A 9 0.29 -9.59 14.33
N ILE A 10 -0.34 -8.49 13.91
CA ILE A 10 -1.18 -8.44 12.70
C ILE A 10 -0.32 -8.64 11.46
N CYS A 11 0.77 -7.86 11.33
CA CYS A 11 1.69 -7.98 10.21
C CYS A 11 2.25 -9.41 10.08
N ASP A 12 2.75 -9.97 11.18
CA ASP A 12 3.34 -11.31 11.19
C ASP A 12 2.29 -12.39 10.86
N ARG A 13 1.06 -12.25 11.38
CA ARG A 13 -0.03 -13.17 11.09
C ARG A 13 -0.44 -13.18 9.63
N VAL A 14 -0.60 -12.00 9.03
CA VAL A 14 -0.96 -11.86 7.61
C VAL A 14 0.14 -12.43 6.71
N GLU A 15 1.40 -12.09 6.98
CA GLU A 15 2.55 -12.56 6.20
C GLU A 15 2.75 -14.09 6.34
N TRP A 16 2.52 -14.63 7.53
CA TRP A 16 2.54 -16.07 7.75
C TRP A 16 1.40 -16.76 6.96
N MET A 17 0.18 -16.24 7.01
CA MET A 17 -0.95 -16.81 6.25
C MET A 17 -0.70 -16.76 4.75
N THR A 18 -0.08 -15.68 4.25
CA THR A 18 0.32 -15.57 2.84
C THR A 18 1.24 -16.71 2.42
N ALA A 19 2.22 -17.04 3.27
CA ALA A 19 3.16 -18.13 3.00
C ALA A 19 2.50 -19.52 3.07
N GLU A 20 1.63 -19.77 4.08
CA GLU A 20 0.88 -21.02 4.22
C GLU A 20 -0.05 -21.28 3.01
N LEU A 21 -0.59 -20.24 2.40
CA LEU A 21 -1.42 -20.33 1.21
C LEU A 21 -0.60 -20.41 -0.09
N GLY A 22 0.73 -20.51 -0.01
CA GLY A 22 1.61 -20.70 -1.16
C GLY A 22 2.00 -19.41 -1.89
N GLY A 23 1.62 -18.24 -1.38
CA GLY A 23 2.06 -16.94 -1.87
C GLY A 23 3.31 -16.43 -1.15
N ARG A 24 3.79 -15.28 -1.60
CA ARG A 24 4.85 -14.51 -0.92
C ARG A 24 4.43 -13.04 -0.85
N PRO A 25 4.79 -12.29 0.20
CA PRO A 25 4.50 -10.87 0.25
C PRO A 25 5.14 -10.13 -0.94
N ALA A 26 4.35 -9.36 -1.68
CA ALA A 26 4.83 -8.44 -2.71
C ALA A 26 5.38 -7.15 -2.09
N PHE A 27 4.90 -6.81 -0.92
CA PHE A 27 5.39 -5.78 -0.01
C PHE A 27 4.97 -6.13 1.43
N PRO A 28 5.56 -5.48 2.46
CA PRO A 28 5.18 -5.74 3.85
C PRO A 28 3.72 -5.41 4.10
N CYS A 29 3.02 -6.23 4.90
CA CYS A 29 1.68 -5.88 5.35
C CYS A 29 1.69 -4.50 6.01
N ASN A 30 0.93 -3.55 5.47
CA ASN A 30 0.73 -2.23 6.03
C ASN A 30 -0.46 -2.27 7.00
N VAL A 31 -0.32 -1.60 8.14
CA VAL A 31 -1.40 -1.42 9.13
C VAL A 31 -1.48 0.05 9.50
N ASP A 32 -2.26 0.79 8.75
CA ASP A 32 -2.31 2.24 8.79
C ASP A 32 -3.49 2.74 9.62
N ILE A 33 -3.22 3.54 10.66
CA ILE A 33 -4.23 3.95 11.65
C ILE A 33 -4.62 5.42 11.43
N ASN A 34 -5.93 5.67 11.38
CA ASN A 34 -6.54 6.99 11.30
C ASN A 34 -5.93 7.86 10.20
N ARG A 35 -5.13 8.88 10.58
CA ARG A 35 -4.51 9.86 9.68
C ARG A 35 -3.39 9.32 8.78
N VAL A 36 -2.80 8.17 9.14
CA VAL A 36 -1.84 7.50 8.27
C VAL A 36 -2.63 6.85 7.15
N ALA A 37 -2.44 7.34 5.94
CA ALA A 37 -3.16 6.83 4.77
C ALA A 37 -2.57 5.52 4.25
N ALA A 38 -1.23 5.43 4.22
CA ALA A 38 -0.52 4.27 3.68
C ALA A 38 0.92 4.18 4.21
N HIS A 39 1.55 3.04 3.96
CA HIS A 39 2.97 2.76 4.13
C HIS A 39 3.45 2.63 5.58
N TYR A 40 2.62 2.25 6.54
CA TYR A 40 3.14 1.90 7.86
C TYR A 40 3.17 0.40 8.07
N THR A 41 4.33 -0.13 8.41
CA THR A 41 4.50 -1.50 8.88
C THR A 41 5.33 -1.54 10.17
N ALA A 42 5.09 -2.54 11.01
CA ALA A 42 5.78 -2.64 12.30
C ALA A 42 7.29 -2.93 12.15
N ALA A 43 8.12 -2.28 12.94
CA ALA A 43 9.53 -2.66 13.16
C ALA A 43 9.64 -3.86 14.12
N VAL A 44 10.83 -4.45 14.23
CA VAL A 44 11.09 -5.57 15.19
C VAL A 44 10.76 -5.19 16.63
N THR A 45 11.01 -3.95 17.01
CA THR A 45 10.82 -3.43 18.38
C THR A 45 9.54 -2.61 18.53
N ASP A 46 8.63 -2.69 17.56
CA ASP A 46 7.39 -1.92 17.58
C ASP A 46 6.45 -2.44 18.67
N GLY A 47 6.14 -1.58 19.63
CA GLY A 47 5.19 -1.85 20.71
C GLY A 47 3.81 -1.26 20.47
N SER A 48 3.56 -0.66 19.29
CA SER A 48 2.30 -0.01 18.97
C SER A 48 1.15 -0.99 18.94
N THR A 49 -0.01 -0.55 19.41
CA THR A 49 -1.25 -1.34 19.43
C THR A 49 -2.37 -0.61 18.71
N ILE A 50 -3.38 -1.36 18.30
CA ILE A 50 -4.59 -0.81 17.71
C ILE A 50 -5.33 0.01 18.77
N PRO A 51 -5.60 1.32 18.52
CA PRO A 51 -6.35 2.17 19.43
C PRO A 51 -7.85 1.83 19.42
N GLU A 52 -8.54 2.22 20.49
CA GLU A 52 -10.01 2.29 20.49
C GLU A 52 -10.50 3.37 19.51
N ASN A 53 -11.73 3.24 19.05
CA ASN A 53 -12.42 4.25 18.22
C ASN A 53 -11.61 4.68 16.98
N SER A 54 -10.97 3.73 16.30
CA SER A 54 -10.10 4.01 15.15
C SER A 54 -10.58 3.37 13.85
N LEU A 55 -10.14 3.92 12.72
CA LEU A 55 -10.12 3.25 11.42
C LEU A 55 -8.73 2.63 11.22
N VAL A 56 -8.70 1.37 10.86
CA VAL A 56 -7.46 0.61 10.64
C VAL A 56 -7.47 0.05 9.22
N LYS A 57 -6.64 0.59 8.37
CA LYS A 57 -6.41 0.08 7.02
C LYS A 57 -5.41 -1.06 7.10
N VAL A 58 -5.76 -2.19 6.53
CA VAL A 58 -4.84 -3.33 6.34
C VAL A 58 -4.69 -3.52 4.85
N ASP A 59 -3.47 -3.30 4.39
CA ASP A 59 -3.10 -3.33 2.99
C ASP A 59 -2.04 -4.42 2.78
N ILE A 60 -2.33 -5.32 1.84
CA ILE A 60 -1.54 -6.53 1.60
C ILE A 60 -1.28 -6.74 0.11
N GLY A 61 -0.02 -6.90 -0.23
CA GLY A 61 0.39 -7.38 -1.53
C GLY A 61 0.88 -8.83 -1.47
N VAL A 62 0.34 -9.67 -2.33
CA VAL A 62 0.76 -11.06 -2.46
C VAL A 62 1.28 -11.30 -3.87
N HIS A 63 2.32 -12.11 -4.03
CA HIS A 63 2.73 -12.55 -5.35
C HIS A 63 2.98 -14.06 -5.42
N VAL A 64 2.72 -14.63 -6.60
CA VAL A 64 3.17 -15.96 -7.00
C VAL A 64 4.07 -15.78 -8.22
N GLU A 65 5.33 -16.18 -8.11
CA GLU A 65 6.36 -16.00 -9.16
C GLU A 65 6.49 -14.56 -9.70
N GLY A 66 6.16 -13.57 -8.86
CA GLY A 66 6.20 -12.15 -9.19
C GLY A 66 4.92 -11.55 -9.77
N TYR A 67 3.91 -12.34 -10.08
CA TYR A 67 2.58 -11.85 -10.43
C TYR A 67 1.87 -11.40 -9.15
N ILE A 68 1.52 -10.12 -9.09
CA ILE A 68 1.10 -9.43 -7.88
C ILE A 68 -0.42 -9.30 -7.85
N ALA A 69 -1.00 -9.56 -6.68
CA ALA A 69 -2.33 -9.16 -6.28
C ALA A 69 -2.20 -8.22 -5.08
N ASP A 70 -2.82 -7.06 -5.14
CA ASP A 70 -2.76 -5.94 -4.23
C ASP A 70 -4.17 -5.61 -3.75
N THR A 71 -4.39 -5.51 -2.44
CA THR A 71 -5.72 -5.27 -1.88
C THR A 71 -5.67 -4.68 -0.49
N ALA A 72 -6.62 -3.80 -0.17
CA ALA A 72 -6.75 -3.23 1.15
C ALA A 72 -8.20 -3.18 1.63
N VAL A 73 -8.35 -3.30 2.94
CA VAL A 73 -9.63 -3.12 3.63
C VAL A 73 -9.45 -2.16 4.80
N THR A 74 -10.49 -1.40 5.11
CA THR A 74 -10.55 -0.60 6.34
C THR A 74 -11.44 -1.29 7.36
N VAL A 75 -10.86 -1.64 8.52
CA VAL A 75 -11.62 -2.13 9.67
C VAL A 75 -12.05 -0.94 10.52
N CYS A 76 -13.35 -0.77 10.67
CA CYS A 76 -13.93 0.29 11.50
C CYS A 76 -14.11 -0.19 12.94
N LEU A 77 -13.49 0.52 13.89
CA LEU A 77 -13.64 0.30 15.33
C LEU A 77 -14.39 1.48 16.01
N ASN A 78 -14.98 2.36 15.21
CA ASN A 78 -15.85 3.46 15.63
C ASN A 78 -17.05 3.55 14.70
N PRO A 79 -18.25 3.10 15.12
CA PRO A 79 -19.44 3.10 14.27
C PRO A 79 -19.80 4.47 13.67
N GLU A 80 -19.39 5.57 14.31
CA GLU A 80 -19.61 6.92 13.77
C GLU A 80 -18.77 7.21 12.52
N LEU A 81 -17.78 6.40 12.22
CA LEU A 81 -16.88 6.53 11.08
C LEU A 81 -17.14 5.51 9.97
N GLU A 82 -18.13 4.62 10.12
CA GLU A 82 -18.44 3.56 9.14
C GLU A 82 -18.71 4.15 7.75
N TYR A 83 -19.38 5.30 7.68
CA TYR A 83 -19.70 5.95 6.41
C TYR A 83 -18.47 6.36 5.57
N TYR A 84 -17.26 6.47 6.17
CA TYR A 84 -16.02 6.67 5.42
C TYR A 84 -15.64 5.40 4.66
N VAL A 85 -15.80 4.25 5.32
CA VAL A 85 -15.51 2.92 4.75
C VAL A 85 -16.49 2.63 3.62
N ASP A 86 -17.79 2.79 3.88
CA ASP A 86 -18.87 2.63 2.89
C ASP A 86 -18.64 3.50 1.64
N ALA A 87 -18.11 4.70 1.83
CA ALA A 87 -17.83 5.61 0.72
C ALA A 87 -16.61 5.16 -0.10
N ALA A 88 -15.56 4.64 0.55
CA ALA A 88 -14.39 4.12 -0.13
C ALA A 88 -14.74 2.85 -0.93
N GLU A 89 -15.48 1.91 -0.32
CA GLU A 89 -15.94 0.69 -0.97
C GLU A 89 -16.85 0.99 -2.16
N ALA A 90 -17.81 1.89 -1.99
CA ALA A 90 -18.68 2.28 -3.09
C ALA A 90 -17.94 2.99 -4.23
N ALA A 91 -16.91 3.78 -3.92
CA ALA A 91 -16.07 4.39 -4.94
C ALA A 91 -15.22 3.37 -5.70
N LEU A 92 -14.72 2.34 -5.00
CA LEU A 92 -14.02 1.21 -5.60
C LEU A 92 -14.94 0.44 -6.56
N GLU A 93 -16.18 0.15 -6.17
CA GLU A 93 -17.15 -0.53 -7.02
C GLU A 93 -17.48 0.27 -8.28
N GLU A 94 -17.68 1.60 -8.19
CA GLU A 94 -17.92 2.45 -9.34
C GLU A 94 -16.69 2.56 -10.26
N ALA A 95 -15.49 2.60 -9.69
CA ALA A 95 -14.25 2.53 -10.45
C ALA A 95 -14.18 1.23 -11.26
N ILE A 96 -14.39 0.09 -10.60
CA ILE A 96 -14.39 -1.25 -11.24
C ILE A 96 -15.40 -1.33 -12.37
N ARG A 97 -16.63 -0.83 -12.19
CA ARG A 97 -17.67 -0.80 -13.26
C ARG A 97 -17.27 0.05 -14.45
N SER A 98 -16.45 1.07 -14.26
CA SER A 98 -16.00 1.97 -15.33
C SER A 98 -14.83 1.43 -16.15
N ILE A 99 -14.12 0.41 -15.63
CA ILE A 99 -12.89 -0.12 -16.24
C ILE A 99 -13.21 -1.04 -17.41
N ARG A 100 -12.67 -0.74 -18.59
CA ARG A 100 -12.59 -1.58 -19.78
C ARG A 100 -11.56 -1.03 -20.75
N VAL A 101 -11.23 -1.79 -21.78
CA VAL A 101 -10.31 -1.35 -22.83
C VAL A 101 -10.76 -0.02 -23.45
N GLY A 102 -9.81 0.90 -23.63
CA GLY A 102 -10.04 2.20 -24.26
C GLY A 102 -10.54 3.29 -23.32
N VAL A 103 -11.01 2.96 -22.12
CA VAL A 103 -11.39 3.96 -21.11
C VAL A 103 -10.14 4.69 -20.63
N ARG A 104 -10.22 6.01 -20.48
CA ARG A 104 -9.13 6.82 -19.91
C ARG A 104 -9.08 6.70 -18.40
N ALA A 105 -7.89 6.64 -17.83
CA ALA A 105 -7.69 6.61 -16.37
C ALA A 105 -8.38 7.77 -15.64
N SER A 106 -8.45 8.96 -16.26
CA SER A 106 -9.18 10.10 -15.71
C SER A 106 -10.70 9.91 -15.59
N VAL A 107 -11.30 9.05 -16.44
CA VAL A 107 -12.73 8.69 -16.33
C VAL A 107 -12.97 7.84 -15.10
N VAL A 108 -12.06 6.88 -14.83
CA VAL A 108 -12.10 6.07 -13.60
C VAL A 108 -11.94 6.97 -12.38
N GLY A 109 -10.97 7.91 -12.40
CA GLY A 109 -10.77 8.87 -11.32
C GLY A 109 -11.97 9.80 -11.10
N ALA A 110 -12.66 10.21 -12.17
CA ALA A 110 -13.88 11.00 -12.06
C ALA A 110 -15.03 10.20 -11.41
N ALA A 111 -15.15 8.92 -11.71
CA ALA A 111 -16.16 8.04 -11.08
C ALA A 111 -15.88 7.90 -9.56
N ILE A 112 -14.61 7.70 -9.18
CA ILE A 112 -14.20 7.68 -7.76
C ILE A 112 -14.56 9.00 -7.07
N GLU A 113 -14.15 10.14 -7.64
CA GLU A 113 -14.39 11.45 -7.07
C GLU A 113 -15.87 11.76 -6.91
N GLN A 114 -16.67 11.51 -7.94
CA GLN A 114 -18.11 11.76 -7.93
C GLN A 114 -18.82 10.93 -6.86
N THR A 115 -18.44 9.66 -6.70
CA THR A 115 -19.01 8.76 -5.70
C THR A 115 -18.69 9.21 -4.28
N ILE A 116 -17.43 9.57 -4.00
CA ILE A 116 -17.00 10.05 -2.68
C ILE A 116 -17.68 11.39 -2.35
N ARG A 117 -17.67 12.36 -3.29
CA ARG A 117 -18.30 13.67 -3.10
C ARG A 117 -19.82 13.58 -2.95
N GLY A 118 -20.46 12.68 -3.68
CA GLY A 118 -21.90 12.42 -3.56
C GLY A 118 -22.32 11.89 -2.18
N ARG A 119 -21.37 11.38 -1.40
CA ARG A 119 -21.55 10.95 0.00
C ARG A 119 -21.09 12.01 1.02
N GLY A 120 -20.82 13.25 0.58
CA GLY A 120 -20.42 14.35 1.46
C GLY A 120 -18.97 14.27 1.96
N LEU A 121 -18.15 13.41 1.35
CA LEU A 121 -16.74 13.24 1.69
C LEU A 121 -15.82 13.79 0.59
N LYS A 122 -14.51 13.73 0.82
CA LYS A 122 -13.48 14.17 -0.12
C LYS A 122 -12.51 13.04 -0.43
N PRO A 123 -12.12 12.82 -1.70
CA PRO A 123 -11.02 11.90 -2.04
C PRO A 123 -9.66 12.51 -1.72
N ILE A 124 -8.65 11.66 -1.48
CA ILE A 124 -7.25 12.09 -1.45
C ILE A 124 -6.75 12.16 -2.90
N ARG A 125 -6.41 13.36 -3.37
CA ARG A 125 -6.10 13.62 -4.78
C ARG A 125 -4.68 13.26 -5.22
N ASN A 126 -3.72 13.18 -4.31
CA ASN A 126 -2.32 12.84 -4.59
C ASN A 126 -1.93 11.42 -4.19
N LEU A 127 -2.89 10.57 -3.90
CA LEU A 127 -2.78 9.11 -3.93
C LEU A 127 -3.50 8.57 -5.16
N THR A 128 -2.96 7.52 -5.73
CA THR A 128 -3.47 6.96 -6.98
C THR A 128 -3.34 5.45 -6.98
N GLY A 129 -4.30 4.75 -7.52
CA GLY A 129 -4.09 3.39 -7.98
C GLY A 129 -2.95 3.33 -9.00
N HIS A 130 -2.38 2.17 -9.20
CA HIS A 130 -1.19 2.01 -10.01
C HIS A 130 -1.18 0.72 -10.84
N LYS A 131 -0.44 0.76 -11.95
CA LYS A 131 -0.21 -0.43 -12.76
C LYS A 131 0.74 -1.38 -12.04
N LEU A 132 0.38 -2.66 -12.04
CA LEU A 132 1.20 -3.76 -11.57
C LEU A 132 1.91 -4.45 -12.74
N ALA A 133 3.12 -4.96 -12.50
CA ALA A 133 3.83 -5.81 -13.44
C ALA A 133 4.62 -6.87 -12.66
N ARG A 134 5.13 -7.86 -13.35
CA ARG A 134 5.87 -8.96 -12.71
C ARG A 134 7.07 -8.44 -11.91
N TYR A 135 7.04 -8.66 -10.59
CA TYR A 135 7.98 -8.12 -9.59
C TYR A 135 8.05 -6.58 -9.51
N VAL A 136 7.04 -5.87 -9.98
CA VAL A 136 7.01 -4.39 -9.95
C VAL A 136 5.65 -3.93 -9.44
N VAL A 137 5.62 -3.40 -8.21
CA VAL A 137 4.39 -2.88 -7.58
C VAL A 137 3.91 -1.60 -8.29
N HIS A 138 4.81 -0.69 -8.64
CA HIS A 138 4.48 0.56 -9.33
C HIS A 138 5.08 0.57 -10.75
N ALA A 139 4.32 0.10 -11.75
CA ALA A 139 4.79 -0.06 -13.13
C ALA A 139 4.55 1.17 -14.02
N GLY A 140 4.67 2.37 -13.47
CA GLY A 140 4.80 3.65 -14.17
C GLY A 140 3.50 4.32 -14.65
N ARG A 141 2.34 3.62 -14.67
CA ARG A 141 1.02 4.22 -14.95
C ARG A 141 0.17 4.22 -13.70
N SER A 142 -0.67 5.25 -13.53
CA SER A 142 -1.54 5.37 -12.36
C SER A 142 -3.00 5.58 -12.74
N ILE A 143 -3.89 5.22 -11.83
CA ILE A 143 -5.33 5.53 -11.88
C ILE A 143 -5.58 6.60 -10.82
N PRO A 144 -5.91 7.85 -11.19
CA PRO A 144 -6.12 8.91 -10.21
C PRO A 144 -7.38 8.67 -9.39
N ASN A 145 -7.45 9.27 -8.20
CA ASN A 145 -8.65 9.27 -7.35
C ASN A 145 -9.56 10.47 -7.61
N VAL A 146 -9.19 11.32 -8.57
CA VAL A 146 -9.95 12.49 -8.99
C VAL A 146 -9.99 12.59 -10.51
N GLY A 147 -11.03 13.22 -11.05
CA GLY A 147 -11.10 13.56 -12.45
C GLY A 147 -10.02 14.58 -12.85
N GLY A 148 -9.62 14.59 -14.11
CA GLY A 148 -8.59 15.54 -14.57
C GLY A 148 -8.28 15.42 -16.05
N LEU A 149 -7.29 16.20 -16.48
CA LEU A 149 -6.75 16.17 -17.83
C LEU A 149 -5.77 15.01 -17.94
N ASP A 150 -6.23 13.85 -18.26
CA ASP A 150 -5.33 12.79 -18.53
C ASP A 150 -5.78 12.02 -19.70
N THR A 151 -4.97 11.30 -20.17
CA THR A 151 -3.69 10.77 -20.01
C THR A 151 -3.62 9.51 -20.86
N HIS A 152 -3.68 8.35 -20.29
CA HIS A 152 -3.60 7.09 -21.03
C HIS A 152 -4.96 6.37 -21.06
N ALA A 153 -5.23 5.67 -22.16
CA ALA A 153 -6.31 4.71 -22.24
C ALA A 153 -5.84 3.36 -21.67
N LEU A 154 -6.71 2.67 -20.96
CA LEU A 154 -6.47 1.33 -20.44
C LEU A 154 -6.41 0.34 -21.61
N LYS A 155 -5.49 -0.61 -21.53
CA LYS A 155 -5.30 -1.64 -22.55
C LYS A 155 -5.66 -3.02 -22.01
N GLU A 156 -6.02 -3.91 -22.91
CA GLU A 156 -6.31 -5.30 -22.58
C GLU A 156 -5.13 -5.95 -21.84
N ASP A 157 -5.44 -6.77 -20.84
CA ASP A 157 -4.53 -7.50 -19.98
C ASP A 157 -3.56 -6.63 -19.15
N GLU A 158 -3.74 -5.31 -19.11
CA GLU A 158 -3.07 -4.50 -18.10
C GLU A 158 -3.68 -4.77 -16.72
N VAL A 159 -2.82 -4.85 -15.71
CA VAL A 159 -3.20 -5.10 -14.32
C VAL A 159 -3.02 -3.83 -13.50
N TYR A 160 -4.04 -3.46 -12.74
CA TYR A 160 -4.02 -2.27 -11.90
C TYR A 160 -4.54 -2.56 -10.49
N ALA A 161 -3.89 -1.96 -9.50
CA ALA A 161 -4.45 -1.70 -8.18
C ALA A 161 -5.36 -0.47 -8.26
N ILE A 162 -6.57 -0.56 -7.75
CA ILE A 162 -7.56 0.54 -7.69
C ILE A 162 -7.83 0.80 -6.22
N GLU A 163 -7.45 1.98 -5.72
CA GLU A 163 -7.38 2.28 -4.29
C GLU A 163 -7.94 3.67 -3.94
N PRO A 164 -9.27 3.85 -3.91
CA PRO A 164 -9.87 5.08 -3.42
C PRO A 164 -9.63 5.29 -1.92
N PHE A 165 -9.33 6.55 -1.56
CA PHE A 165 -9.18 7.02 -0.18
C PHE A 165 -10.19 8.11 0.12
N THR A 166 -10.85 8.02 1.28
CA THR A 166 -11.85 8.98 1.75
C THR A 166 -11.40 9.71 3.00
N VAL A 167 -11.71 11.00 3.05
CA VAL A 167 -11.48 11.88 4.21
C VAL A 167 -12.69 12.81 4.42
N PRO A 168 -12.83 13.47 5.60
CA PRO A 168 -13.87 14.47 5.83
C PRO A 168 -13.85 15.60 4.78
N PRO A 169 -14.98 16.28 4.56
CA PRO A 169 -15.08 17.32 3.53
C PRO A 169 -14.23 18.55 3.81
N ASP A 170 -13.91 18.83 5.07
CA ASP A 170 -13.07 19.93 5.54
C ASP A 170 -11.57 19.57 5.59
N ALA A 171 -11.21 18.29 5.42
CA ALA A 171 -9.83 17.84 5.38
C ALA A 171 -9.07 18.39 4.15
N ALA A 172 -7.75 18.35 4.20
CA ALA A 172 -6.91 18.78 3.08
C ALA A 172 -7.16 17.94 1.81
N GLY A 173 -7.44 16.64 1.94
CA GLY A 173 -7.59 15.72 0.81
C GLY A 173 -6.28 15.51 0.07
N GLU A 174 -5.18 15.56 0.78
CA GLU A 174 -3.81 15.31 0.32
C GLU A 174 -3.01 14.62 1.42
N VAL A 175 -2.06 13.80 1.00
CA VAL A 175 -1.02 13.29 1.91
C VAL A 175 0.28 14.07 1.78
N ARG A 176 1.07 14.00 2.84
CA ARG A 176 2.47 14.43 2.91
C ARG A 176 3.32 13.31 3.48
N ASP A 177 4.63 13.40 3.26
CA ASP A 177 5.59 12.51 3.89
C ASP A 177 5.56 12.69 5.42
N GLY A 178 5.49 11.57 6.11
CA GLY A 178 5.52 11.46 7.56
C GLY A 178 6.83 10.87 8.09
N ALA A 179 6.74 10.13 9.19
CA ALA A 179 7.86 9.40 9.77
C ALA A 179 8.34 8.24 8.84
N PRO A 180 9.53 7.66 9.07
CA PRO A 180 9.96 6.44 8.38
C PRO A 180 8.92 5.32 8.52
N SER A 181 8.68 4.59 7.43
CA SER A 181 7.61 3.58 7.36
C SER A 181 8.04 2.19 7.82
N ASN A 182 9.33 1.93 7.98
CA ASN A 182 9.97 0.61 8.12
C ASN A 182 9.87 -0.27 6.85
N ILE A 183 9.47 0.32 5.72
CA ILE A 183 9.42 -0.30 4.40
C ILE A 183 10.58 0.25 3.58
N TYR A 184 11.27 -0.64 2.89
CA TYR A 184 12.47 -0.32 2.14
C TYR A 184 12.46 -1.02 0.78
N ARG A 185 13.28 -0.52 -0.15
CA ARG A 185 13.56 -1.18 -1.42
C ARG A 185 15.06 -1.16 -1.73
N PHE A 186 15.51 -2.12 -2.50
CA PHE A 186 16.81 -2.02 -3.11
C PHE A 186 16.86 -0.83 -4.08
N ASP A 187 17.92 -0.03 -4.02
CA ASP A 187 18.12 1.10 -4.93
C ASP A 187 19.27 0.79 -5.90
N LYS A 188 20.48 0.64 -5.40
CA LYS A 188 21.65 0.33 -6.23
C LYS A 188 22.82 -0.24 -5.44
N LYS A 189 23.72 -0.95 -6.13
CA LYS A 189 24.96 -1.41 -5.52
C LYS A 189 25.90 -0.23 -5.24
N ARG A 190 26.40 -0.15 -4.00
CA ARG A 190 27.41 0.81 -3.55
C ARG A 190 28.55 0.08 -2.87
N GLY A 191 29.71 0.76 -2.71
CA GLY A 191 30.82 0.26 -1.89
C GLY A 191 30.41 0.28 -0.41
N VAL A 192 30.38 -0.89 0.21
CA VAL A 192 30.03 -1.10 1.63
C VAL A 192 30.92 -2.20 2.21
N SER A 193 30.92 -2.36 3.53
CA SER A 193 31.65 -3.44 4.24
C SER A 193 31.21 -4.83 3.77
N ASP A 194 32.04 -5.85 4.03
CA ASP A 194 31.72 -7.22 3.58
C ASP A 194 30.44 -7.77 4.24
N GLN A 195 30.19 -7.43 5.49
CA GLN A 195 28.97 -7.79 6.19
C GLN A 195 27.73 -7.14 5.52
N SER A 196 27.81 -5.88 5.18
CA SER A 196 26.72 -5.17 4.46
C SER A 196 26.57 -5.69 3.03
N LYS A 197 27.63 -6.15 2.38
CA LYS A 197 27.54 -6.84 1.07
C LYS A 197 26.77 -8.16 1.17
N GLU A 198 26.95 -8.93 2.24
CA GLU A 198 26.20 -10.18 2.45
C GLU A 198 24.71 -9.88 2.61
N MET A 199 24.37 -8.94 3.49
CA MET A 199 22.98 -8.49 3.66
C MET A 199 22.37 -7.95 2.36
N LEU A 200 23.13 -7.17 1.58
CA LEU A 200 22.66 -6.62 0.31
C LEU A 200 22.40 -7.72 -0.74
N ARG A 201 23.27 -8.76 -0.79
CA ARG A 201 23.03 -9.93 -1.67
C ARG A 201 21.75 -10.66 -1.27
N PHE A 202 21.53 -10.87 0.03
CA PHE A 202 20.30 -11.46 0.55
C PHE A 202 19.07 -10.63 0.12
N ILE A 203 19.09 -9.32 0.35
CA ILE A 203 18.00 -8.42 -0.05
C ILE A 203 17.71 -8.54 -1.55
N GLN A 204 18.73 -8.52 -2.39
CA GLN A 204 18.58 -8.63 -3.84
C GLN A 204 18.06 -9.99 -4.30
N SER A 205 18.51 -11.09 -3.70
CA SER A 205 18.07 -12.43 -4.07
C SER A 205 16.64 -12.71 -3.61
N GLU A 206 16.29 -12.23 -2.42
CA GLU A 206 15.01 -12.53 -1.78
C GLU A 206 13.88 -11.64 -2.29
N TYR A 207 14.11 -10.32 -2.34
CA TYR A 207 13.04 -9.36 -2.66
C TYR A 207 13.13 -8.79 -4.08
N ARG A 208 14.28 -8.91 -4.74
CA ARG A 208 14.50 -8.38 -6.11
C ARG A 208 14.22 -6.87 -6.16
N THR A 209 13.11 -6.50 -6.86
CA THR A 209 12.63 -5.12 -7.01
C THR A 209 11.46 -4.79 -6.07
N LEU A 210 10.98 -5.78 -5.32
CA LEU A 210 9.85 -5.63 -4.41
C LEU A 210 10.26 -4.91 -3.12
N PRO A 211 9.36 -4.14 -2.50
CA PRO A 211 9.54 -3.58 -1.17
C PRO A 211 9.67 -4.68 -0.10
N PHE A 212 10.41 -4.38 0.96
CA PHE A 212 10.61 -5.30 2.08
C PHE A 212 10.61 -4.56 3.42
N ALA A 213 10.29 -5.26 4.50
CA ALA A 213 10.33 -4.70 5.85
C ALA A 213 11.71 -4.80 6.48
N SER A 214 12.11 -3.77 7.25
CA SER A 214 13.32 -3.84 8.07
C SER A 214 13.30 -5.06 9.01
N ARG A 215 12.13 -5.41 9.58
CA ARG A 215 11.99 -6.56 10.48
C ARG A 215 12.34 -7.90 9.82
N TRP A 216 12.07 -8.08 8.52
CA TRP A 216 12.42 -9.33 7.82
C TRP A 216 13.93 -9.50 7.72
N VAL A 217 14.62 -8.41 7.35
CA VAL A 217 16.09 -8.41 7.22
C VAL A 217 16.76 -8.53 8.60
N LEU A 218 16.28 -7.80 9.61
CA LEU A 218 16.87 -7.83 10.95
C LEU A 218 16.58 -9.13 11.72
N ARG A 219 15.53 -9.86 11.38
CA ARG A 219 15.32 -11.23 11.88
C ARG A 219 16.30 -12.23 11.26
N LYS A 220 16.69 -12.02 10.00
CA LYS A 220 17.69 -12.83 9.30
C LYS A 220 19.12 -12.51 9.77
N PHE A 221 19.40 -11.25 10.07
CA PHE A 221 20.67 -10.72 10.54
C PHE A 221 20.48 -10.06 11.92
N PRO A 222 20.34 -10.86 13.00
CA PRO A 222 19.99 -10.32 14.30
C PRO A 222 21.18 -9.63 15.00
N GLY A 223 20.85 -8.85 16.03
CA GLY A 223 21.82 -8.24 16.92
C GLY A 223 22.43 -6.93 16.40
N PRO A 224 23.34 -6.34 17.19
CA PRO A 224 23.91 -5.03 16.89
C PRO A 224 24.66 -4.93 15.56
N GLU A 225 25.23 -6.04 15.11
CA GLU A 225 25.96 -6.11 13.83
C GLU A 225 25.01 -6.01 12.64
N GLY A 226 23.88 -6.72 12.68
CA GLY A 226 22.85 -6.62 11.65
C GLY A 226 22.29 -5.21 11.57
N VAL A 227 22.04 -4.55 12.71
CA VAL A 227 21.59 -3.15 12.76
C VAL A 227 22.64 -2.21 12.15
N ARG A 228 23.94 -2.40 12.47
CA ARG A 228 25.03 -1.60 11.85
C ARG A 228 25.10 -1.79 10.35
N ALA A 229 25.05 -3.04 9.88
CA ALA A 229 25.07 -3.35 8.46
C ALA A 229 23.88 -2.73 7.72
N PHE A 230 22.68 -2.82 8.27
CA PHE A 230 21.47 -2.22 7.69
C PHE A 230 21.59 -0.70 7.62
N ASN A 231 22.07 -0.03 8.68
CA ASN A 231 22.30 1.41 8.72
C ASN A 231 23.36 1.85 7.68
N GLU A 232 24.39 1.04 7.44
CA GLU A 232 25.37 1.30 6.38
C GLU A 232 24.70 1.23 4.99
N LEU A 233 23.81 0.26 4.75
CA LEU A 233 23.06 0.18 3.49
C LEU A 233 22.16 1.41 3.26
N LEU A 234 21.57 1.95 4.30
CA LEU A 234 20.78 3.18 4.24
C LEU A 234 21.67 4.40 3.96
N SER A 235 22.75 4.56 4.72
CA SER A 235 23.68 5.70 4.60
C SER A 235 24.37 5.74 3.23
N SER A 236 24.71 4.58 2.67
CA SER A 236 25.27 4.45 1.33
C SER A 236 24.24 4.64 0.22
N ARG A 237 22.95 4.70 0.55
CA ARG A 237 21.85 4.67 -0.42
C ARG A 237 21.87 3.41 -1.30
N SER A 238 22.30 2.28 -0.76
CA SER A 238 22.13 0.97 -1.40
C SER A 238 20.70 0.46 -1.25
N VAL A 239 20.06 0.90 -0.15
CA VAL A 239 18.65 0.68 0.19
C VAL A 239 18.02 2.04 0.44
N ALA A 240 16.80 2.24 -0.05
CA ALA A 240 16.00 3.45 0.15
C ALA A 240 14.74 3.11 0.95
N GLY A 241 14.42 3.94 1.95
CA GLY A 241 13.18 3.82 2.74
C GLY A 241 12.03 4.60 2.11
N TYR A 242 10.83 4.13 2.37
CA TYR A 242 9.58 4.88 2.11
C TYR A 242 9.21 5.70 3.35
N PRO A 243 8.61 6.89 3.21
CA PRO A 243 7.94 7.56 4.31
C PRO A 243 6.54 6.96 4.52
N GLN A 244 6.00 7.10 5.72
CA GLN A 244 4.56 6.99 5.92
C GLN A 244 3.87 8.11 5.15
N LEU A 245 2.70 7.84 4.57
CA LEU A 245 1.88 8.84 3.92
C LEU A 245 0.79 9.29 4.89
N VAL A 246 0.87 10.53 5.33
CA VAL A 246 -0.02 11.08 6.38
C VAL A 246 -0.91 12.15 5.77
N GLU A 247 -2.22 12.09 6.06
CA GLU A 247 -3.16 13.12 5.64
C GLU A 247 -2.71 14.49 6.17
N LYS A 248 -2.67 15.50 5.30
CA LYS A 248 -1.97 16.75 5.53
C LYS A 248 -2.55 17.60 6.68
N SER A 249 -3.86 17.54 6.90
CA SER A 249 -4.56 18.15 8.04
C SER A 249 -4.70 17.23 9.26
N ASN A 250 -4.13 16.02 9.21
CA ASN A 250 -4.25 14.93 10.17
C ASN A 250 -5.68 14.37 10.34
N ALA A 251 -6.52 14.51 9.34
CA ALA A 251 -7.85 13.91 9.31
C ALA A 251 -7.76 12.38 9.18
N THR A 252 -8.81 11.70 9.67
CA THR A 252 -8.95 10.25 9.54
C THR A 252 -9.21 9.84 8.09
N VAL A 253 -8.58 8.76 7.67
CA VAL A 253 -8.60 8.22 6.29
C VAL A 253 -9.18 6.81 6.31
N ALA A 254 -10.09 6.50 5.38
CA ALA A 254 -10.44 5.13 5.01
C ALA A 254 -9.97 4.83 3.58
N GLN A 255 -9.72 3.56 3.29
CA GLN A 255 -9.28 3.01 2.00
C GLN A 255 -10.07 1.74 1.71
N ALA A 256 -10.33 1.51 0.44
CA ALA A 256 -10.70 0.20 -0.07
C ALA A 256 -9.88 -0.05 -1.34
N GLU A 257 -9.51 -1.31 -1.61
CA GLU A 257 -8.65 -1.61 -2.75
C GLU A 257 -8.88 -2.99 -3.32
N HIS A 258 -8.81 -3.06 -4.65
CA HIS A 258 -8.77 -4.31 -5.40
C HIS A 258 -7.80 -4.25 -6.58
N THR A 259 -7.20 -5.40 -6.90
CA THR A 259 -6.49 -5.61 -8.17
C THR A 259 -7.46 -6.05 -9.26
N VAL A 260 -7.35 -5.41 -10.42
CA VAL A 260 -8.15 -5.74 -11.60
C VAL A 260 -7.28 -6.03 -12.82
N ILE A 261 -7.74 -6.95 -13.67
CA ILE A 261 -7.19 -7.19 -15.01
C ILE A 261 -8.17 -6.59 -16.01
N VAL A 262 -7.72 -5.65 -16.84
CA VAL A 262 -8.55 -4.98 -17.86
C VAL A 262 -8.92 -5.96 -18.97
N LYS A 263 -10.22 -6.03 -19.30
CA LYS A 263 -10.76 -6.85 -20.40
C LYS A 263 -11.48 -5.98 -21.41
N ALA A 264 -11.83 -6.55 -22.55
CA ALA A 264 -12.49 -5.85 -23.65
C ALA A 264 -13.76 -5.12 -23.18
N ASP A 265 -14.64 -5.80 -22.43
CA ASP A 265 -15.96 -5.29 -22.03
C ASP A 265 -16.08 -5.01 -20.50
N GLY A 266 -14.96 -4.97 -19.78
CA GLY A 266 -14.95 -4.78 -18.32
C GLY A 266 -13.60 -5.06 -17.72
N CYS A 267 -13.59 -5.62 -16.51
CA CYS A 267 -12.38 -6.11 -15.86
C CYS A 267 -12.67 -7.34 -15.00
N GLU A 268 -11.63 -8.12 -14.74
CA GLU A 268 -11.64 -9.23 -13.80
C GLU A 268 -11.02 -8.75 -12.47
N VAL A 269 -11.71 -8.91 -11.36
CA VAL A 269 -11.20 -8.60 -10.02
C VAL A 269 -10.52 -9.84 -9.46
N THR A 270 -9.23 -9.75 -9.15
CA THR A 270 -8.42 -10.91 -8.74
C THR A 270 -8.29 -11.07 -7.22
N THR A 271 -8.81 -10.12 -6.45
CA THR A 271 -8.67 -10.03 -4.97
C THR A 271 -10.00 -10.13 -4.21
N ARG A 272 -11.04 -10.67 -4.85
CA ARG A 272 -12.33 -11.01 -4.22
C ARG A 272 -12.40 -12.47 -3.80
#